data_1cd91e5eb33e1e76e44cdd95d6b60c6a
#
_entry.id   1cd91e5eb33e1e76e44cdd95d6b60c6a
#
_cell.length_a   1.000
_cell.length_b   1.000
_cell.length_c   1.000
_cell.angle_alpha   90.00
_cell.angle_beta   90.00
_cell.angle_gamma   90.00
#
_symmetry.space_group_name_H-M   'P 1'
#
loop_
_entity.id
_entity.type
_entity.pdbx_description
1 polymer ?
#
loop_
_entity_poly.entity_id
_entity_poly.type
_entity_poly.pdbx_seq_one_letter_code
_entity_poly.pdbx_strand_id
1 'polypeptide(L)'
;RWTGALYQQGRDLREVAALVRAALRTAGIVATVRLSRYSQGQSLTIAVTPPAGMLVMSVKRVRQDMGLAPGPLAPFLAPDAAALLTRVEAMANAHNRSWSDKHQTFYASVAFAGSVQSEHRAEIEAAVRATVKATA
;
A
#
# COMPACT_ATOMS: atom_id res chain seq x y z
N ARG A 1 -5.34 -13.18 16.94
CA ARG A 1 -5.58 -12.24 18.05
C ARG A 1 -4.32 -11.43 18.32
N TRP A 2 -4.44 -10.15 18.23
CA TRP A 2 -3.33 -9.25 18.49
C TRP A 2 -3.86 -7.88 18.90
N THR A 3 -3.05 -7.15 19.62
CA THR A 3 -3.35 -5.78 20.05
C THR A 3 -2.17 -4.89 19.68
N GLY A 4 -2.44 -3.84 18.92
CA GLY A 4 -1.43 -2.85 18.55
C GLY A 4 -0.90 -2.09 19.78
N ALA A 5 0.38 -1.70 19.73
CA ALA A 5 1.08 -1.07 20.85
C ALA A 5 0.45 0.26 21.31
N LEU A 6 -0.25 0.95 20.42
CA LEU A 6 -0.87 2.27 20.69
C LEU A 6 -2.40 2.18 20.82
N TYR A 7 -2.96 0.96 20.81
CA TYR A 7 -4.38 0.77 20.93
C TYR A 7 -4.91 1.28 22.26
N GLN A 8 -6.04 1.99 22.20
CA GLN A 8 -6.81 2.40 23.39
C GLN A 8 -8.27 2.07 23.19
N GLN A 9 -8.84 1.32 24.11
CA GLN A 9 -10.24 0.94 24.06
C GLN A 9 -11.14 2.20 24.11
N GLY A 10 -12.18 2.21 23.27
CA GLY A 10 -13.14 3.29 23.20
C GLY A 10 -12.69 4.54 22.44
N ARG A 11 -11.49 4.54 21.87
CA ARG A 11 -11.00 5.66 21.06
C ARG A 11 -11.80 5.74 19.76
N ASP A 12 -12.29 6.93 19.42
CA ASP A 12 -13.03 7.16 18.17
C ASP A 12 -12.11 6.97 16.96
N LEU A 13 -12.65 6.42 15.88
CA LEU A 13 -11.92 6.22 14.63
C LEU A 13 -11.40 7.55 14.05
N ARG A 14 -12.12 8.66 14.23
CA ARG A 14 -11.65 9.99 13.81
C ARG A 14 -10.36 10.38 14.51
N GLU A 15 -10.26 10.09 15.78
CA GLU A 15 -9.05 10.33 16.56
C GLU A 15 -7.91 9.43 16.07
N VAL A 16 -8.19 8.16 15.83
CA VAL A 16 -7.21 7.22 15.27
C VAL A 16 -6.72 7.73 13.90
N ALA A 17 -7.63 8.15 13.03
CA ALA A 17 -7.26 8.70 11.72
C ALA A 17 -6.35 9.93 11.85
N ALA A 18 -6.63 10.83 12.80
CA ALA A 18 -5.78 11.99 13.06
C ALA A 18 -4.38 11.59 13.55
N LEU A 19 -4.30 10.59 14.44
CA LEU A 19 -3.02 10.07 14.93
C LEU A 19 -2.21 9.39 13.81
N VAL A 20 -2.87 8.64 12.95
CA VAL A 20 -2.22 8.00 11.80
C VAL A 20 -1.71 9.06 10.82
N ARG A 21 -2.51 10.08 10.51
CA ARG A 21 -2.08 11.19 9.65
C ARG A 21 -0.85 11.90 10.22
N ALA A 22 -0.83 12.16 11.52
CA ALA A 22 0.31 12.80 12.19
C ALA A 22 1.56 11.93 12.11
N ALA A 23 1.43 10.62 12.35
CA ALA A 23 2.54 9.67 12.27
C ALA A 23 3.11 9.59 10.86
N LEU A 24 2.25 9.57 9.83
CA LEU A 24 2.68 9.56 8.43
C LEU A 24 3.47 10.83 8.08
N ARG A 25 2.97 12.00 8.50
CA ARG A 25 3.69 13.27 8.29
C ARG A 25 5.06 13.26 8.96
N THR A 26 5.13 12.80 10.21
CA THR A 26 6.40 12.71 10.95
C THR A 26 7.39 11.78 10.25
N ALA A 27 6.90 10.71 9.65
CA ALA A 27 7.71 9.75 8.89
C ALA A 27 8.07 10.25 7.47
N GLY A 28 7.56 11.41 7.05
CA GLY A 28 7.79 11.93 5.71
C GLY A 28 7.03 11.18 4.61
N ILE A 29 5.97 10.45 4.98
CA ILE A 29 5.16 9.68 4.03
C ILE A 29 3.95 10.53 3.61
N VAL A 30 3.81 10.75 2.29
CA VAL A 30 2.68 11.46 1.72
C VAL A 30 1.55 10.47 1.48
N ALA A 31 0.42 10.69 2.14
CA ALA A 31 -0.74 9.80 2.03
C ALA A 31 -2.02 10.52 2.42
N THR A 32 -3.14 10.02 1.93
CA THR A 32 -4.47 10.42 2.39
C THR A 32 -5.06 9.31 3.25
N VAL A 33 -5.78 9.69 4.30
CA VAL A 33 -6.44 8.75 5.20
C VAL A 33 -7.92 9.07 5.21
N ARG A 34 -8.73 8.10 4.81
CA ARG A 34 -10.19 8.19 4.81
C ARG A 34 -10.77 7.17 5.77
N LEU A 35 -11.78 7.57 6.52
CA LEU A 35 -12.53 6.65 7.35
C LEU A 35 -13.88 6.33 6.74
N SER A 36 -14.35 5.11 6.94
CA SER A 36 -15.66 4.67 6.51
C SER A 36 -16.30 3.83 7.61
N ARG A 37 -17.59 4.03 7.82
CA ARG A 37 -18.38 3.25 8.76
C ARG A 37 -19.53 2.59 8.02
N TYR A 38 -19.78 1.33 8.35
CA TYR A 38 -20.86 0.55 7.75
C TYR A 38 -21.46 -0.37 8.83
N SER A 39 -22.56 -1.05 8.52
CA SER A 39 -23.35 -1.81 9.50
C SER A 39 -22.56 -2.88 10.25
N GLN A 40 -21.50 -3.43 9.64
CA GLN A 40 -20.71 -4.53 10.23
C GLN A 40 -19.32 -4.11 10.68
N GLY A 41 -19.01 -2.82 10.62
CA GLY A 41 -17.67 -2.39 11.02
C GLY A 41 -17.28 -1.00 10.54
N GLN A 42 -15.99 -0.77 10.51
CA GLN A 42 -15.41 0.49 10.09
C GLN A 42 -14.04 0.24 9.47
N SER A 43 -13.60 1.14 8.62
CA SER A 43 -12.31 1.00 7.94
C SER A 43 -11.55 2.31 7.83
N LEU A 44 -10.23 2.20 7.76
CA LEU A 44 -9.35 3.25 7.32
C LEU A 44 -8.79 2.87 5.96
N THR A 45 -9.00 3.73 4.98
CA THR A 45 -8.42 3.58 3.64
C THR A 45 -7.30 4.59 3.49
N ILE A 46 -6.09 4.08 3.26
CA ILE A 46 -4.88 4.89 3.17
C ILE A 46 -4.34 4.78 1.75
N ALA A 47 -4.31 5.91 1.04
CA ALA A 47 -3.76 6.00 -0.29
C ALA A 47 -2.41 6.69 -0.22
N VAL A 48 -1.34 5.94 -0.51
CA VAL A 48 0.04 6.39 -0.40
C VAL A 48 0.52 6.96 -1.72
N THR A 49 1.18 8.12 -1.67
CA THR A 49 1.92 8.66 -2.81
C THR A 49 3.37 8.17 -2.71
N PRO A 50 3.89 7.46 -3.70
CA PRO A 50 5.26 6.96 -3.61
C PRO A 50 6.25 8.13 -3.66
N PRO A 51 7.39 8.01 -2.94
CA PRO A 51 8.46 9.01 -3.04
C PRO A 51 8.94 9.14 -4.49
N ALA A 52 9.42 10.34 -4.85
CA ALA A 52 9.98 10.58 -6.17
C ALA A 52 11.10 9.57 -6.46
N GLY A 53 11.07 8.97 -7.63
CA GLY A 53 12.06 7.98 -8.06
C GLY A 53 11.86 6.57 -7.56
N MET A 54 10.84 6.32 -6.71
CA MET A 54 10.55 4.95 -6.27
C MET A 54 9.93 4.15 -7.41
N LEU A 55 10.50 2.98 -7.68
CA LEU A 55 9.89 2.01 -8.58
C LEU A 55 8.75 1.30 -7.85
N VAL A 56 7.51 1.49 -8.30
CA VAL A 56 6.34 0.91 -7.65
C VAL A 56 6.08 -0.51 -8.12
N MET A 57 6.14 -0.76 -9.43
CA MET A 57 5.87 -2.08 -9.96
C MET A 57 7.14 -2.87 -10.23
N SER A 58 7.06 -4.18 -10.06
CA SER A 58 8.14 -5.10 -10.42
C SER A 58 8.33 -5.11 -11.94
N VAL A 59 9.51 -4.72 -12.41
CA VAL A 59 9.88 -4.79 -13.83
C VAL A 59 9.80 -6.22 -14.33
N LYS A 60 10.26 -7.18 -13.55
CA LYS A 60 10.19 -8.60 -13.90
C LYS A 60 8.75 -9.04 -14.14
N ARG A 61 7.80 -8.63 -13.27
CA ARG A 61 6.39 -8.96 -13.43
C ARG A 61 5.82 -8.37 -14.72
N VAL A 62 6.12 -7.11 -15.01
CA VAL A 62 5.66 -6.47 -16.25
C VAL A 62 6.22 -7.22 -17.47
N ARG A 63 7.51 -7.56 -17.45
CA ARG A 63 8.12 -8.35 -18.52
C ARG A 63 7.49 -9.72 -18.67
N GLN A 64 7.16 -10.39 -17.58
CA GLN A 64 6.44 -11.67 -17.60
C GLN A 64 5.06 -11.52 -18.24
N ASP A 65 4.31 -10.49 -17.87
CA ASP A 65 2.99 -10.21 -18.44
C ASP A 65 3.08 -9.91 -19.94
N MET A 66 4.21 -9.39 -20.43
CA MET A 66 4.48 -9.15 -21.84
C MET A 66 5.05 -10.39 -22.57
N GLY A 67 5.22 -11.50 -21.87
CA GLY A 67 5.79 -12.74 -22.45
C GLY A 67 7.29 -12.71 -22.64
N LEU A 68 8.01 -11.79 -21.98
CA LEU A 68 9.45 -11.56 -22.22
C LEU A 68 10.35 -12.06 -21.09
N ALA A 69 9.80 -12.61 -20.01
CA ALA A 69 10.60 -13.15 -18.92
C ALA A 69 10.02 -14.48 -18.44
N PRO A 70 10.83 -15.55 -18.38
CA PRO A 70 10.39 -16.85 -17.89
C PRO A 70 10.47 -16.93 -16.37
N GLY A 71 10.00 -18.04 -15.82
CA GLY A 71 10.15 -18.38 -14.42
C GLY A 71 8.89 -18.16 -13.60
N PRO A 72 8.97 -18.42 -12.28
CA PRO A 72 7.86 -18.23 -11.37
C PRO A 72 7.34 -16.79 -11.40
N LEU A 73 6.02 -16.63 -11.25
CA LEU A 73 5.37 -15.32 -11.30
C LEU A 73 5.91 -14.40 -10.21
N ALA A 74 6.48 -13.27 -10.63
CA ALA A 74 6.99 -12.25 -9.71
C ALA A 74 5.84 -11.48 -9.03
N PRO A 75 6.05 -10.94 -7.81
CA PRO A 75 5.08 -10.05 -7.20
C PRO A 75 4.77 -8.83 -8.08
N PHE A 76 3.57 -8.27 -7.95
CA PHE A 76 3.20 -7.04 -8.66
C PHE A 76 4.08 -5.86 -8.28
N LEU A 77 4.32 -5.70 -6.98
CA LEU A 77 5.05 -4.55 -6.45
C LEU A 77 6.55 -4.83 -6.39
N ALA A 78 7.33 -3.80 -6.66
CA ALA A 78 8.76 -3.82 -6.38
C ALA A 78 8.98 -3.96 -4.85
N PRO A 79 10.09 -4.58 -4.39
CA PRO A 79 10.31 -4.84 -2.97
C PRO A 79 10.22 -3.61 -2.07
N ASP A 80 10.81 -2.48 -2.48
CA ASP A 80 10.78 -1.25 -1.68
C ASP A 80 9.36 -0.67 -1.59
N ALA A 81 8.59 -0.77 -2.67
CA ALA A 81 7.21 -0.32 -2.69
C ALA A 81 6.34 -1.18 -1.78
N ALA A 82 6.51 -2.51 -1.83
CA ALA A 82 5.80 -3.42 -0.94
C ALA A 82 6.17 -3.16 0.53
N ALA A 83 7.44 -2.92 0.82
CA ALA A 83 7.91 -2.60 2.17
C ALA A 83 7.30 -1.28 2.69
N LEU A 84 7.15 -0.27 1.84
CA LEU A 84 6.50 0.99 2.21
C LEU A 84 5.04 0.76 2.62
N LEU A 85 4.27 0.02 1.83
CA LEU A 85 2.88 -0.29 2.16
C LEU A 85 2.76 -1.10 3.45
N THR A 86 3.63 -2.08 3.66
CA THR A 86 3.69 -2.86 4.90
C THR A 86 3.98 -1.97 6.11
N ARG A 87 4.91 -1.02 5.97
CA ARG A 87 5.22 -0.05 7.03
C ARG A 87 4.01 0.82 7.37
N VAL A 88 3.31 1.33 6.36
CA VAL A 88 2.11 2.17 6.56
C VAL A 88 1.01 1.37 7.23
N GLU A 89 0.79 0.13 6.81
CA GLU A 89 -0.18 -0.76 7.44
C GLU A 89 0.15 -1.00 8.92
N ALA A 90 1.42 -1.23 9.25
CA ALA A 90 1.86 -1.39 10.63
C ALA A 90 1.62 -0.13 11.46
N MET A 91 1.83 1.05 10.89
CA MET A 91 1.56 2.33 11.56
C MET A 91 0.07 2.48 11.91
N ALA A 92 -0.82 2.11 10.99
CA ALA A 92 -2.26 2.12 11.24
C ALA A 92 -2.66 1.07 12.28
N ASN A 93 -2.19 -0.16 12.13
CA ASN A 93 -2.52 -1.27 13.02
C ASN A 93 -1.92 -1.16 14.41
N ALA A 94 -0.98 -0.24 14.63
CA ALA A 94 -0.52 0.10 15.98
C ALA A 94 -1.67 0.58 16.87
N HIS A 95 -2.72 1.17 16.30
CA HIS A 95 -3.91 1.65 17.00
C HIS A 95 -5.07 0.65 16.97
N ASN A 96 -4.85 -0.53 16.43
CA ASN A 96 -5.88 -1.51 16.16
C ASN A 96 -5.81 -2.69 17.12
N ARG A 97 -6.89 -3.48 17.15
CA ARG A 97 -6.95 -4.73 17.90
C ARG A 97 -7.76 -5.75 17.11
N SER A 98 -7.26 -6.95 17.01
CA SER A 98 -7.97 -8.09 16.43
C SER A 98 -8.29 -9.09 17.53
N TRP A 99 -9.55 -9.50 17.64
CA TRP A 99 -9.97 -10.52 18.61
C TRP A 99 -10.40 -11.82 17.95
N SER A 100 -10.44 -11.83 16.63
CA SER A 100 -10.65 -13.07 15.86
C SER A 100 -10.14 -12.86 14.44
N ASP A 101 -10.12 -13.91 13.63
CA ASP A 101 -9.68 -13.82 12.23
C ASP A 101 -10.52 -12.85 11.39
N LYS A 102 -11.76 -12.60 11.81
CA LYS A 102 -12.73 -11.77 11.08
C LYS A 102 -13.10 -10.47 11.77
N HIS A 103 -12.62 -10.25 12.99
CA HIS A 103 -13.07 -9.11 13.81
C HIS A 103 -11.89 -8.26 14.28
N GLN A 104 -11.94 -6.99 13.93
CA GLN A 104 -10.97 -5.97 14.30
C GLN A 104 -11.70 -4.69 14.70
N THR A 105 -11.01 -3.80 15.42
CA THR A 105 -11.55 -2.49 15.74
C THR A 105 -11.86 -1.71 14.46
N PHE A 106 -10.97 -1.81 13.47
CA PHE A 106 -11.18 -1.28 12.13
C PHE A 106 -10.38 -2.11 11.13
N TYR A 107 -10.74 -2.01 9.84
CA TYR A 107 -9.98 -2.64 8.77
C TYR A 107 -9.09 -1.60 8.11
N ALA A 108 -7.80 -1.83 8.12
CA ALA A 108 -6.84 -0.96 7.43
C ALA A 108 -6.63 -1.47 6.00
N SER A 109 -6.97 -0.62 5.04
CA SER A 109 -6.73 -0.88 3.61
C SER A 109 -5.68 0.10 3.12
N VAL A 110 -4.51 -0.40 2.74
CA VAL A 110 -3.37 0.42 2.33
C VAL A 110 -2.99 0.07 0.90
N ALA A 111 -2.94 1.08 0.04
CA ALA A 111 -2.55 0.93 -1.35
C ALA A 111 -1.91 2.23 -1.85
N PHE A 112 -1.26 2.18 -2.99
CA PHE A 112 -0.84 3.40 -3.65
C PHE A 112 -2.04 4.15 -4.21
N ALA A 113 -1.91 5.48 -4.32
CA ALA A 113 -2.97 6.33 -4.85
C ALA A 113 -3.33 5.93 -6.28
N GLY A 114 -4.60 5.93 -6.56
CA GLY A 114 -5.34 5.63 -7.77
C GLY A 114 -4.59 5.10 -9.00
N SER A 115 -4.14 6.00 -9.87
CA SER A 115 -3.54 5.65 -11.16
C SER A 115 -2.04 5.33 -11.12
N VAL A 116 -1.39 5.42 -9.95
CA VAL A 116 0.07 5.31 -9.84
C VAL A 116 0.61 4.00 -10.43
N GLN A 117 -0.02 2.88 -10.11
CA GLN A 117 0.43 1.58 -10.62
C GLN A 117 0.27 1.50 -12.14
N SER A 118 -0.83 1.99 -12.67
CA SER A 118 -1.09 2.00 -14.12
C SER A 118 -0.09 2.87 -14.88
N GLU A 119 0.21 4.04 -14.35
CA GLU A 119 1.19 4.97 -14.93
C GLU A 119 2.59 4.37 -14.92
N HIS A 120 3.03 3.78 -13.80
CA HIS A 120 4.32 3.11 -13.70
C HIS A 120 4.40 1.90 -14.65
N ARG A 121 3.32 1.13 -14.74
CA ARG A 121 3.27 0.00 -15.67
C ARG A 121 3.46 0.47 -17.11
N ALA A 122 2.76 1.53 -17.51
CA ALA A 122 2.89 2.08 -18.85
C ALA A 122 4.31 2.55 -19.16
N GLU A 123 4.97 3.22 -18.21
CA GLU A 123 6.37 3.64 -18.34
C GLU A 123 7.32 2.46 -18.51
N ILE A 124 7.15 1.40 -17.68
CA ILE A 124 7.97 0.20 -17.76
C ILE A 124 7.75 -0.50 -19.10
N GLU A 125 6.50 -0.65 -19.53
CA GLU A 125 6.17 -1.27 -20.81
C GLU A 125 6.81 -0.51 -21.98
N ALA A 126 6.73 0.81 -21.97
CA ALA A 126 7.34 1.66 -23.00
C ALA A 126 8.86 1.48 -23.05
N ALA A 127 9.53 1.48 -21.89
CA ALA A 127 10.96 1.26 -21.80
C ALA A 127 11.38 -0.12 -22.28
N VAL A 128 10.63 -1.17 -21.93
CA VAL A 128 10.88 -2.54 -22.38
C VAL A 128 10.70 -2.65 -23.89
N ARG A 129 9.63 -2.08 -24.46
CA ARG A 129 9.40 -2.09 -25.91
C ARG A 129 10.53 -1.39 -26.67
N ALA A 130 11.00 -0.27 -26.15
CA ALA A 130 12.13 0.47 -26.76
C ALA A 130 13.40 -0.39 -26.77
N THR A 131 13.70 -1.11 -25.69
CA THR A 131 14.84 -2.01 -25.60
C THR A 131 14.73 -3.18 -26.59
N VAL A 132 13.56 -3.83 -26.65
CA VAL A 132 13.32 -4.95 -27.58
C VAL A 132 13.45 -4.47 -29.03
N LYS A 133 12.88 -3.32 -29.35
CA LYS A 133 12.95 -2.74 -30.70
C LYS A 133 14.39 -2.40 -31.10
N ALA A 134 15.20 -1.92 -30.16
CA ALA A 134 16.60 -1.56 -30.42
C ALA A 134 17.48 -2.79 -30.69
N THR A 135 17.10 -3.97 -30.16
CA THR A 135 17.84 -5.23 -30.36
C THR A 135 17.33 -6.09 -31.49
N ALA A 136 16.21 -5.71 -32.09
CA ALA A 136 15.59 -6.50 -33.16
C ALA A 136 16.29 -6.26 -34.55
#